data_f8975f73530ba2aed89276e47b82ccad
#
_entry.id   f8975f73530ba2aed89276e47b82ccad
#
_cell.length_a   1.000
_cell.length_b   1.000
_cell.length_c   1.000
_cell.angle_alpha   90.00
_cell.angle_beta   90.00
_cell.angle_gamma   90.00
#
_symmetry.space_group_name_H-M   'P 1'
#
loop_
_entity.id
_entity.type
_entity.pdbx_description
1 polymer ?
#
loop_
_entity_poly.entity_id
_entity_poly.type
_entity_poly.pdbx_seq_one_letter_code
_entity_poly.pdbx_strand_id
1 'polypeptide(L)'
;MKPSAIALKRVVLVDTGPLVAAIDAGDTHHAWAKATLPKLTGRLFTCEAVASEAAHLLDNDPAAMTSLHVFLRRMEIVPVLRDELDEVFARLKRYAPRMDLADGCLVALAARDADAVVLTTDTRDFSTYRVPFASPEGLFAEK
;
A
#
# COMPACT_ATOMS: atom_id res chain seq x y z
N MET A 1 -2.97 -0.42 -17.45
CA MET A 1 -3.59 -1.47 -16.59
C MET A 1 -5.08 -1.16 -16.40
N LYS A 2 -5.88 -2.19 -16.37
CA LYS A 2 -7.31 -2.05 -16.10
C LYS A 2 -7.58 -2.36 -14.62
N PRO A 3 -8.41 -1.58 -13.93
CA PRO A 3 -8.74 -1.89 -12.53
C PRO A 3 -9.26 -3.30 -12.31
N SER A 4 -9.93 -3.89 -13.30
CA SER A 4 -10.43 -5.26 -13.21
C SER A 4 -9.32 -6.30 -13.03
N ALA A 5 -8.11 -6.01 -13.53
CA ALA A 5 -6.98 -6.93 -13.36
C ALA A 5 -6.55 -7.02 -11.89
N ILE A 6 -6.66 -5.90 -11.15
CA ILE A 6 -6.38 -5.89 -9.72
C ILE A 6 -7.49 -6.62 -8.96
N ALA A 7 -8.74 -6.41 -9.35
CA ALA A 7 -9.88 -7.01 -8.67
C ALA A 7 -9.86 -8.54 -8.70
N LEU A 8 -9.17 -9.12 -9.69
CA LEU A 8 -9.03 -10.57 -9.77
C LEU A 8 -8.03 -11.15 -8.78
N LYS A 9 -7.22 -10.31 -8.11
CA LYS A 9 -6.27 -10.77 -7.09
C LYS A 9 -7.00 -10.95 -5.77
N ARG A 10 -6.66 -12.00 -5.06
CA ARG A 10 -7.30 -12.32 -3.79
C ARG A 10 -6.76 -11.52 -2.62
N VAL A 11 -5.51 -11.06 -2.72
CA VAL A 11 -4.84 -10.36 -1.63
C VAL A 11 -4.22 -9.08 -2.18
N VAL A 12 -4.71 -7.94 -1.71
CA VAL A 12 -4.19 -6.63 -2.10
C VAL A 12 -3.66 -5.93 -0.86
N LEU A 13 -2.41 -5.53 -0.90
CA LEU A 13 -1.74 -4.83 0.20
C LEU A 13 -1.71 -3.35 -0.17
N VAL A 14 -2.37 -2.52 0.62
CA VAL A 14 -2.56 -1.10 0.28
C VAL A 14 -1.48 -0.27 0.93
N ASP A 15 -0.69 0.42 0.09
CA ASP A 15 0.36 1.34 0.51
C ASP A 15 -0.22 2.70 0.87
N THR A 16 0.60 3.56 1.43
CA THR A 16 0.27 4.92 1.86
C THR A 16 -0.24 5.80 0.72
N GLY A 17 0.45 5.76 -0.43
CA GLY A 17 0.14 6.63 -1.56
C GLY A 17 -1.30 6.57 -2.03
N PRO A 18 -1.85 5.38 -2.30
CA PRO A 18 -3.24 5.25 -2.72
C PRO A 18 -4.24 5.77 -1.69
N LEU A 19 -3.97 5.57 -0.40
CA LEU A 19 -4.85 6.08 0.65
C LEU A 19 -4.86 7.61 0.67
N VAL A 20 -3.69 8.22 0.66
CA VAL A 20 -3.57 9.68 0.62
C VAL A 20 -4.21 10.24 -0.65
N ALA A 21 -3.92 9.63 -1.80
CA ALA A 21 -4.46 10.08 -3.08
C ALA A 21 -5.98 10.00 -3.13
N ALA A 22 -6.57 8.97 -2.55
CA ALA A 22 -8.02 8.83 -2.52
C ALA A 22 -8.70 9.92 -1.68
N ILE A 23 -8.01 10.40 -0.65
CA ILE A 23 -8.57 11.35 0.32
C ILE A 23 -8.24 12.79 -0.06
N ASP A 24 -7.03 13.05 -0.54
CA ASP A 24 -6.57 14.40 -0.88
C ASP A 24 -6.88 14.72 -2.34
N ALA A 25 -7.88 15.57 -2.57
CA ALA A 25 -8.29 15.97 -3.91
C ALA A 25 -7.18 16.68 -4.70
N GLY A 26 -6.18 17.24 -4.02
CA GLY A 26 -5.04 17.89 -4.65
C GLY A 26 -3.93 16.94 -5.07
N ASP A 27 -4.03 15.66 -4.72
CA ASP A 27 -3.00 14.67 -5.06
C ASP A 27 -3.05 14.36 -6.57
N THR A 28 -1.86 14.25 -7.16
CA THR A 28 -1.71 13.95 -8.60
C THR A 28 -2.46 12.68 -8.99
N HIS A 29 -2.52 11.69 -8.11
CA HIS A 29 -3.13 10.40 -8.40
C HIS A 29 -4.54 10.26 -7.82
N HIS A 30 -5.17 11.39 -7.45
CA HIS A 30 -6.50 11.37 -6.83
C HIS A 30 -7.54 10.64 -7.68
N ALA A 31 -7.63 10.98 -8.97
CA ALA A 31 -8.63 10.38 -9.87
C ALA A 31 -8.42 8.86 -10.00
N TRP A 32 -7.17 8.43 -10.14
CA TRP A 32 -6.85 7.01 -10.23
C TRP A 32 -7.23 6.25 -8.96
N ALA A 33 -6.88 6.81 -7.79
CA ALA A 33 -7.17 6.16 -6.51
C ALA A 33 -8.68 6.05 -6.26
N LYS A 34 -9.41 7.11 -6.55
CA LYS A 34 -10.88 7.12 -6.42
C LYS A 34 -11.55 6.12 -7.37
N ALA A 35 -10.99 5.92 -8.55
CA ALA A 35 -11.52 4.94 -9.49
C ALA A 35 -11.14 3.51 -9.12
N THR A 36 -9.97 3.32 -8.53
CA THR A 36 -9.41 1.98 -8.30
C THR A 36 -9.87 1.33 -7.00
N LEU A 37 -9.76 2.06 -5.87
CA LEU A 37 -10.03 1.47 -4.56
C LEU A 37 -11.44 0.87 -4.43
N PRO A 38 -12.52 1.54 -4.87
CA PRO A 38 -13.86 0.96 -4.73
C PRO A 38 -14.08 -0.31 -5.56
N LYS A 39 -13.25 -0.54 -6.57
CA LYS A 39 -13.41 -1.69 -7.46
C LYS A 39 -12.65 -2.92 -7.01
N LEU A 40 -11.88 -2.81 -5.94
CA LEU A 40 -11.14 -3.95 -5.40
C LEU A 40 -12.10 -4.85 -4.65
N THR A 41 -12.24 -6.08 -5.10
CA THR A 41 -13.18 -7.05 -4.55
C THR A 41 -12.50 -8.13 -3.71
N GLY A 42 -11.18 -8.20 -3.77
CA GLY A 42 -10.41 -9.15 -2.98
C GLY A 42 -10.27 -8.72 -1.52
N ARG A 43 -9.45 -9.46 -0.81
CA ARG A 43 -9.13 -9.13 0.58
C ARG A 43 -8.12 -7.99 0.60
N LEU A 44 -8.43 -6.94 1.37
CA LEU A 44 -7.57 -5.76 1.49
C LEU A 44 -6.84 -5.79 2.81
N PHE A 45 -5.53 -5.60 2.75
CA PHE A 45 -4.66 -5.59 3.93
C PHE A 45 -3.78 -4.34 3.92
N THR A 46 -3.41 -3.91 5.11
CA THR A 46 -2.39 -2.89 5.29
C THR A 46 -1.71 -3.12 6.63
N CYS A 47 -0.88 -2.20 7.09
CA CYS A 47 -0.22 -2.31 8.38
C CYS A 47 -0.24 -0.96 9.10
N GLU A 48 0.07 -0.98 10.38
CA GLU A 48 0.01 0.24 11.19
C GLU A 48 1.00 1.31 10.73
N ALA A 49 2.17 0.89 10.23
CA ALA A 49 3.15 1.84 9.71
C ALA A 49 2.58 2.66 8.53
N VAL A 50 1.84 1.99 7.63
CA VAL A 50 1.15 2.67 6.53
C VAL A 50 0.09 3.63 7.05
N ALA A 51 -0.73 3.17 7.99
CA ALA A 51 -1.79 4.02 8.55
C ALA A 51 -1.21 5.27 9.22
N SER A 52 -0.12 5.11 9.95
CA SER A 52 0.56 6.22 10.62
C SER A 52 1.13 7.22 9.61
N GLU A 53 1.77 6.72 8.57
CA GLU A 53 2.33 7.59 7.52
C GLU A 53 1.22 8.34 6.79
N ALA A 54 0.12 7.67 6.47
CA ALA A 54 -1.02 8.31 5.80
C ALA A 54 -1.59 9.45 6.65
N ALA A 55 -1.77 9.20 7.95
CA ALA A 55 -2.26 10.24 8.87
C ALA A 55 -1.33 11.44 8.88
N HIS A 56 -0.02 11.20 8.93
CA HIS A 56 0.99 12.26 8.92
C HIS A 56 0.92 13.08 7.62
N LEU A 57 0.87 12.41 6.47
CA LEU A 57 0.83 13.10 5.18
C LEU A 57 -0.48 13.87 4.96
N LEU A 58 -1.55 13.49 5.65
CA LEU A 58 -2.83 14.21 5.62
C LEU A 58 -2.90 15.27 6.72
N ASP A 59 -1.79 15.58 7.38
CA ASP A 59 -1.65 16.61 8.41
C ASP A 59 -2.61 16.43 9.59
N ASN A 60 -3.07 15.20 9.83
CA ASN A 60 -4.06 14.89 10.86
C ASN A 60 -5.32 15.77 10.75
N ASP A 61 -5.64 16.24 9.56
CA ASP A 61 -6.83 17.05 9.31
C ASP A 61 -8.09 16.26 9.72
N PRO A 62 -9.01 16.85 10.50
CA PRO A 62 -10.16 16.10 11.00
C PRO A 62 -11.02 15.45 9.94
N ALA A 63 -11.31 16.14 8.84
CA ALA A 63 -12.12 15.58 7.76
C ALA A 63 -11.37 14.45 7.05
N ALA A 64 -10.06 14.62 6.81
CA ALA A 64 -9.23 13.60 6.20
C ALA A 64 -9.11 12.37 7.12
N MET A 65 -9.00 12.58 8.43
CA MET A 65 -8.95 11.46 9.39
C MET A 65 -10.26 10.66 9.40
N THR A 66 -11.40 11.33 9.25
CA THR A 66 -12.68 10.63 9.12
C THR A 66 -12.69 9.73 7.88
N SER A 67 -12.20 10.24 6.75
CA SER A 67 -12.10 9.45 5.51
C SER A 67 -11.11 8.29 5.66
N LEU A 68 -9.97 8.54 6.27
CA LEU A 68 -8.97 7.49 6.50
C LEU A 68 -9.55 6.38 7.37
N HIS A 69 -10.29 6.73 8.42
CA HIS A 69 -10.94 5.76 9.29
C HIS A 69 -11.90 4.85 8.47
N VAL A 70 -12.69 5.46 7.59
CA VAL A 70 -13.63 4.69 6.74
C VAL A 70 -12.86 3.70 5.85
N PHE A 71 -11.77 4.14 5.20
CA PHE A 71 -10.97 3.25 4.37
C PHE A 71 -10.34 2.11 5.19
N LEU A 72 -9.76 2.43 6.33
CA LEU A 72 -9.09 1.43 7.16
C LEU A 72 -10.05 0.39 7.74
N ARG A 73 -11.30 0.76 8.01
CA ARG A 73 -12.31 -0.19 8.50
C ARG A 73 -12.62 -1.29 7.48
N ARG A 74 -12.34 -1.05 6.22
CA ARG A 74 -12.57 -2.02 5.14
C ARG A 74 -11.37 -2.94 4.93
N MET A 75 -10.30 -2.74 5.68
CA MET A 75 -9.05 -3.48 5.51
C MET A 75 -8.73 -4.26 6.79
N GLU A 76 -7.95 -5.32 6.63
CA GLU A 76 -7.35 -5.98 7.76
C GLU A 76 -6.00 -5.32 8.03
N ILE A 77 -5.79 -4.83 9.25
CA ILE A 77 -4.53 -4.20 9.65
C ILE A 77 -3.66 -5.27 10.31
N VAL A 78 -2.55 -5.62 9.67
CA VAL A 78 -1.71 -6.73 10.09
C VAL A 78 -0.54 -6.21 10.93
N PRO A 79 -0.25 -6.82 12.09
CA PRO A 79 0.86 -6.41 12.95
C PRO A 79 2.20 -6.96 12.47
N VAL A 80 2.67 -6.48 11.33
CA VAL A 80 3.87 -7.01 10.66
C VAL A 80 5.13 -6.77 11.48
N LEU A 81 5.33 -5.53 11.95
CA LEU A 81 6.55 -5.18 12.64
C LEU A 81 6.71 -5.97 13.95
N ARG A 82 5.62 -6.15 14.68
CA ARG A 82 5.62 -6.94 15.91
C ARG A 82 6.12 -8.36 15.67
N ASP A 83 5.65 -8.99 14.59
CA ASP A 83 5.91 -10.40 14.33
C ASP A 83 7.20 -10.65 13.55
N GLU A 84 7.67 -9.67 12.79
CA GLU A 84 8.80 -9.85 11.87
C GLU A 84 9.81 -8.71 11.96
N LEU A 85 10.09 -8.26 13.18
CA LEU A 85 10.97 -7.11 13.41
C LEU A 85 12.32 -7.25 12.70
N ASP A 86 12.99 -8.37 12.92
CA ASP A 86 14.33 -8.57 12.37
C ASP A 86 14.31 -8.69 10.84
N GLU A 87 13.29 -9.35 10.29
CA GLU A 87 13.11 -9.49 8.85
C GLU A 87 12.89 -8.13 8.18
N VAL A 88 12.05 -7.29 8.80
CA VAL A 88 11.79 -5.96 8.27
C VAL A 88 13.07 -5.13 8.27
N PHE A 89 13.82 -5.13 9.36
CA PHE A 89 15.05 -4.33 9.44
C PHE A 89 16.15 -4.88 8.53
N ALA A 90 16.20 -6.17 8.28
CA ALA A 90 17.12 -6.73 7.29
C ALA A 90 16.83 -6.19 5.88
N ARG A 91 15.54 -6.05 5.54
CA ARG A 91 15.15 -5.46 4.25
C ARG A 91 15.49 -3.98 4.18
N LEU A 92 15.25 -3.23 5.27
CA LEU A 92 15.62 -1.82 5.31
C LEU A 92 17.10 -1.64 5.04
N LYS A 93 17.94 -2.49 5.62
CA LYS A 93 19.38 -2.42 5.41
C LYS A 93 19.75 -2.75 3.97
N ARG A 94 19.13 -3.77 3.39
CA ARG A 94 19.38 -4.19 2.00
C ARG A 94 19.09 -3.08 1.00
N TYR A 95 18.00 -2.36 1.20
CA TYR A 95 17.53 -1.34 0.26
C TYR A 95 17.78 0.08 0.73
N ALA A 96 18.66 0.27 1.74
CA ALA A 96 18.95 1.58 2.30
C ALA A 96 19.54 2.52 1.23
N PRO A 97 19.23 3.80 1.30
CA PRO A 97 18.25 4.44 2.17
C PRO A 97 16.86 4.57 1.55
N ARG A 98 16.60 3.86 0.47
CA ARG A 98 15.35 3.98 -0.32
C ARG A 98 14.12 3.46 0.41
N MET A 99 14.26 2.29 1.05
CA MET A 99 13.12 1.64 1.71
C MET A 99 12.89 2.26 3.08
N ASP A 100 11.68 2.78 3.30
CA ASP A 100 11.29 3.25 4.64
C ASP A 100 10.60 2.13 5.42
N LEU A 101 10.20 2.42 6.66
CA LEU A 101 9.63 1.41 7.53
C LEU A 101 8.30 0.86 7.00
N ALA A 102 7.44 1.73 6.46
CA ALA A 102 6.17 1.30 5.90
C ALA A 102 6.39 0.37 4.70
N ASP A 103 7.32 0.74 3.80
CA ASP A 103 7.69 -0.11 2.66
C ASP A 103 8.20 -1.47 3.14
N GLY A 104 9.08 -1.48 4.13
CA GLY A 104 9.63 -2.71 4.67
C GLY A 104 8.57 -3.64 5.24
N CYS A 105 7.59 -3.09 5.93
CA CYS A 105 6.48 -3.85 6.45
C CYS A 105 5.61 -4.42 5.32
N LEU A 106 5.31 -3.64 4.29
CA LEU A 106 4.51 -4.14 3.16
C LEU A 106 5.23 -5.22 2.38
N VAL A 107 6.53 -5.07 2.15
CA VAL A 107 7.31 -6.08 1.45
C VAL A 107 7.37 -7.38 2.26
N ALA A 108 7.54 -7.28 3.57
CA ALA A 108 7.50 -8.45 4.45
C ALA A 108 6.14 -9.14 4.40
N LEU A 109 5.07 -8.35 4.40
CA LEU A 109 3.72 -8.88 4.31
C LEU A 109 3.48 -9.56 2.96
N ALA A 110 3.96 -8.95 1.87
CA ALA A 110 3.85 -9.53 0.52
C ALA A 110 4.57 -10.89 0.42
N ALA A 111 5.65 -11.06 1.15
CA ALA A 111 6.41 -12.32 1.13
C ALA A 111 5.63 -13.50 1.74
N ARG A 112 4.57 -13.23 2.51
CA ARG A 112 3.76 -14.28 3.13
C ARG A 112 2.80 -14.96 2.16
N ASP A 113 2.51 -14.34 1.02
CA ASP A 113 1.45 -14.83 0.12
C ASP A 113 1.85 -14.60 -1.33
N ALA A 114 1.98 -15.71 -2.09
CA ALA A 114 2.37 -15.63 -3.49
C ALA A 114 1.34 -14.89 -4.37
N ASP A 115 0.09 -14.80 -3.92
CA ASP A 115 -0.97 -14.11 -4.65
C ASP A 115 -1.08 -12.62 -4.26
N ALA A 116 -0.22 -12.13 -3.37
CA ALA A 116 -0.28 -10.75 -2.92
C ALA A 116 0.21 -9.78 -3.99
N VAL A 117 -0.51 -8.66 -4.12
CA VAL A 117 -0.14 -7.54 -4.98
C VAL A 117 -0.18 -6.28 -4.13
N VAL A 118 0.87 -5.48 -4.15
CA VAL A 118 0.90 -4.20 -3.46
C VAL A 118 0.27 -3.14 -4.35
N LEU A 119 -0.70 -2.41 -3.82
CA LEU A 119 -1.25 -1.24 -4.51
C LEU A 119 -0.50 0.00 -4.01
N THR A 120 0.19 0.69 -4.92
CA THR A 120 1.07 1.80 -4.58
C THR A 120 1.03 2.88 -5.66
N THR A 121 1.45 4.08 -5.32
CA THR A 121 1.71 5.14 -6.31
C THR A 121 3.19 5.23 -6.65
N ASP A 122 4.04 4.43 -6.01
CA ASP A 122 5.49 4.50 -6.17
C ASP A 122 6.01 3.34 -7.02
N THR A 123 5.86 3.50 -8.33
CA THR A 123 6.33 2.51 -9.32
C THR A 123 7.83 2.26 -9.19
N ARG A 124 8.59 3.33 -9.00
CA ARG A 124 10.06 3.26 -8.99
C ARG A 124 10.58 2.41 -7.83
N ASP A 125 10.12 2.70 -6.62
CA ASP A 125 10.61 1.99 -5.45
C ASP A 125 10.17 0.53 -5.45
N PHE A 126 8.89 0.26 -5.76
CA PHE A 126 8.39 -1.12 -5.74
C PHE A 126 8.97 -1.98 -6.87
N SER A 127 9.35 -1.38 -8.01
CA SER A 127 10.14 -2.10 -9.02
C SER A 127 11.47 -2.60 -8.45
N THR A 128 12.11 -1.77 -7.62
CA THR A 128 13.38 -2.12 -6.97
C THR A 128 13.20 -3.24 -5.96
N TYR A 129 12.10 -3.25 -5.21
CA TYR A 129 11.85 -4.24 -4.17
C TYR A 129 11.47 -5.62 -4.69
N ARG A 130 11.15 -5.74 -5.98
CA ARG A 130 10.86 -7.01 -6.66
C ARG A 130 9.66 -7.76 -6.10
N VAL A 131 8.61 -7.03 -5.75
CA VAL A 131 7.33 -7.63 -5.36
C VAL A 131 6.29 -7.29 -6.43
N PRO A 132 5.29 -8.14 -6.66
CA PRO A 132 4.20 -7.77 -7.55
C PRO A 132 3.47 -6.54 -7.02
N PHE A 133 3.24 -5.56 -7.89
CA PHE A 133 2.54 -4.35 -7.49
C PHE A 133 1.70 -3.78 -8.63
N ALA A 134 0.73 -2.96 -8.29
CA ALA A 134 -0.09 -2.21 -9.23
C ALA A 134 -0.02 -0.73 -8.86
N SER A 135 0.10 0.12 -9.87
CA SER A 135 0.24 1.56 -9.72
C SER A 135 -0.55 2.27 -10.81
N PRO A 136 -0.60 3.63 -10.81
CA PRO A 136 -1.20 4.35 -11.93
C PRO A 136 -0.58 4.02 -13.28
N GLU A 137 0.64 3.48 -13.30
CA GLU A 137 1.34 3.14 -14.53
C GLU A 137 1.08 1.72 -15.01
N GLY A 138 0.47 0.86 -14.20
CA GLY A 138 0.12 -0.47 -14.63
C GLY A 138 0.19 -1.53 -13.54
N LEU A 139 -0.02 -2.80 -13.96
CA LEU A 139 0.12 -3.97 -13.11
C LEU A 139 1.47 -4.62 -13.42
N PHE A 140 2.30 -4.74 -12.38
CA PHE A 140 3.64 -5.32 -12.47
C PHE A 140 3.69 -6.57 -11.59
N ALA A 141 3.20 -7.69 -12.12
CA ALA A 141 3.10 -8.96 -11.41
C ALA A 141 4.29 -9.90 -11.68
N GLU A 142 5.07 -9.60 -12.71
CA GLU A 142 6.27 -10.36 -13.04
C GLU A 142 7.42 -9.96 -12.12
N LYS A 143 8.25 -10.92 -11.83
CA LYS A 143 9.42 -10.68 -10.96
C LYS A 143 10.70 -10.62 -11.76
#